data_876a603fec23c9de935db0fea456dd0e
#
_entry.id   876a603fec23c9de935db0fea456dd0e
#
_cell.length_a   1.000
_cell.length_b   1.000
_cell.length_c   1.000
_cell.angle_alpha   90.00
_cell.angle_beta   90.00
_cell.angle_gamma   90.00
#
_symmetry.space_group_name_H-M   'P 1'
#
loop_
_entity.id
_entity.type
_entity.pdbx_description
1 polymer ?
#
loop_
_entity_poly.entity_id
_entity_poly.type
_entity_poly.pdbx_seq_one_letter_code
_entity_poly.pdbx_strand_id
1 'polypeptide(L)' 'MAIVAKSFLHNDDKIVGTSGDADGNLAEDVQDWITSQDAELVATTNLNVTCTKFGSKIFTLVVLDSD' A
#
# COMPACT_ATOMS: atom_id res chain seq x y z
N MET A 1 -12.76 14.66 -10.04
CA MET A 1 -12.33 13.92 -8.83
C MET A 1 -12.04 12.47 -9.18
N ALA A 2 -10.87 11.97 -8.88
CA ALA A 2 -10.49 10.60 -9.14
C ALA A 2 -10.10 9.91 -7.83
N ILE A 3 -10.56 8.68 -7.65
CA ILE A 3 -10.20 7.88 -6.48
C ILE A 3 -9.71 6.53 -6.99
N VAL A 4 -8.49 6.19 -6.60
CA VAL A 4 -7.90 4.88 -6.90
C VAL A 4 -7.48 4.26 -5.57
N ALA A 5 -7.91 3.04 -5.32
CA ALA A 5 -7.66 2.38 -4.04
C ALA A 5 -7.21 0.95 -4.25
N LYS A 6 -6.40 0.48 -3.33
CA LYS A 6 -5.93 -0.91 -3.31
C LYS A 6 -5.86 -1.37 -1.87
N SER A 7 -6.31 -2.58 -1.60
CA SER A 7 -6.19 -3.19 -0.28
C SER A 7 -5.19 -4.34 -0.32
N PHE A 8 -4.54 -4.56 0.81
CA PHE A 8 -3.53 -5.60 0.98
C PHE A 8 -3.79 -6.33 2.29
N LEU A 9 -3.42 -7.60 2.34
CA LEU A 9 -3.48 -8.39 3.57
C LEU A 9 -2.13 -9.08 3.76
N HIS A 10 -1.51 -8.86 4.90
CA HIS A 10 -0.19 -9.42 5.22
C HIS A 10 -0.19 -10.01 6.62
N ASN A 11 0.76 -10.89 6.89
CA ASN A 11 1.05 -11.32 8.26
C ASN A 11 1.71 -10.17 9.02
N ASP A 12 1.53 -10.12 10.33
CA ASP A 12 2.04 -9.02 11.14
C ASP A 12 3.56 -8.97 11.23
N ASP A 13 4.26 -10.07 10.86
CA ASP A 13 5.72 -10.10 10.78
C ASP A 13 6.25 -9.67 9.41
N LYS A 14 5.38 -9.29 8.47
CA LYS A 14 5.73 -8.91 7.10
C LYS A 14 5.41 -7.44 6.82
N ILE A 15 5.64 -6.56 7.79
CA ILE A 15 5.40 -5.12 7.61
C ILE A 15 6.55 -4.49 6.83
N VAL A 16 7.78 -4.74 7.25
CA VAL A 16 9.00 -4.26 6.60
C VAL A 16 9.96 -5.44 6.50
N GLY A 17 10.48 -5.66 5.31
CA GLY A 17 11.45 -6.72 5.08
C GLY A 17 12.72 -6.17 4.46
N THR A 18 13.68 -7.06 4.27
CA THR A 18 14.90 -6.73 3.54
C THR A 18 14.65 -6.83 2.04
N SER A 19 15.45 -6.10 1.27
CA SER A 19 15.41 -6.19 -0.19
C SER A 19 15.63 -7.63 -0.63
N GLY A 20 14.74 -8.12 -1.50
CA GLY A 20 14.82 -9.50 -1.98
C GLY A 20 14.07 -10.51 -1.13
N ASP A 21 13.27 -10.06 -0.20
CA ASP A 21 12.41 -10.94 0.60
C ASP A 21 11.43 -11.65 -0.33
N ALA A 22 11.52 -12.99 -0.39
CA ALA A 22 10.78 -13.79 -1.37
C ALA A 22 9.27 -13.76 -1.15
N ASP A 23 8.84 -13.58 0.11
CA ASP A 23 7.41 -13.59 0.45
C ASP A 23 6.75 -12.22 0.28
N GLY A 24 7.55 -11.20 -0.01
CA GLY A 24 7.05 -9.84 -0.04
C GLY A 24 6.75 -9.31 1.34
N ASN A 25 6.49 -8.03 1.44
CA ASN A 25 6.09 -7.40 2.69
C ASN A 25 5.21 -6.20 2.39
N LEU A 26 4.54 -5.70 3.43
CA LEU A 26 3.56 -4.63 3.28
C LEU A 26 4.18 -3.37 2.66
N ALA A 27 5.32 -2.95 3.16
CA ALA A 27 5.96 -1.71 2.67
C ALA A 27 6.33 -1.82 1.20
N GLU A 28 6.91 -2.95 0.80
CA GLU A 28 7.32 -3.19 -0.59
C GLU A 28 6.11 -3.29 -1.52
N ASP A 29 5.08 -4.02 -1.11
CA ASP A 29 3.87 -4.18 -1.92
C ASP A 29 3.17 -2.84 -2.15
N VAL A 30 3.07 -2.01 -1.11
CA VAL A 30 2.46 -0.68 -1.22
C VAL A 30 3.30 0.20 -2.14
N GLN A 31 4.62 0.18 -1.97
CA GLN A 31 5.52 0.97 -2.80
C GLN A 31 5.44 0.56 -4.27
N ASP A 32 5.43 -0.75 -4.54
CA ASP A 32 5.34 -1.26 -5.90
C ASP A 32 4.02 -0.87 -6.56
N TRP A 33 2.93 -0.93 -5.81
CA TRP A 33 1.64 -0.53 -6.34
C TRP A 33 1.61 0.97 -6.68
N ILE A 34 2.13 1.81 -5.78
CA ILE A 34 2.18 3.25 -6.03
C ILE A 34 3.05 3.56 -7.26
N THR A 35 4.18 2.88 -7.38
CA THR A 35 5.10 3.07 -8.51
C THR A 35 4.45 2.63 -9.83
N SER A 36 3.53 1.66 -9.79
CA SER A 36 2.84 1.19 -11.00
C SER A 36 1.74 2.14 -11.47
N GLN A 37 1.35 3.12 -10.64
CA GLN A 37 0.33 4.09 -11.02
C GLN A 37 0.92 5.16 -11.91
N ASP A 38 0.04 5.86 -12.64
CA ASP A 38 0.43 6.97 -13.49
C ASP A 38 1.11 8.06 -12.64
N ALA A 39 2.28 8.53 -13.07
CA ALA A 39 3.05 9.51 -12.30
C ALA A 39 2.28 10.82 -12.11
N GLU A 40 1.50 11.23 -13.10
CA GLU A 40 0.68 12.43 -13.00
C GLU A 40 -0.44 12.24 -11.97
N LEU A 41 -1.05 11.06 -11.94
CA LEU A 41 -2.07 10.74 -10.94
C LEU A 41 -1.49 10.82 -9.53
N VAL A 42 -0.33 10.22 -9.31
CA VAL A 42 0.32 10.24 -7.99
C VAL A 42 0.67 11.69 -7.58
N ALA A 43 1.16 12.48 -8.53
CA ALA A 43 1.57 13.86 -8.25
C ALA A 43 0.38 14.79 -7.95
N THR A 44 -0.82 14.45 -8.42
CA THR A 44 -2.00 15.32 -8.28
C THR A 44 -3.03 14.81 -7.27
N THR A 45 -2.72 13.72 -6.57
CA THR A 45 -3.63 13.13 -5.57
C THR A 45 -3.00 13.17 -4.19
N ASN A 46 -3.85 13.03 -3.18
CA ASN A 46 -3.42 12.85 -1.80
C ASN A 46 -3.33 11.37 -1.49
N LEU A 47 -2.22 10.95 -0.92
CA LEU A 47 -2.01 9.56 -0.52
C LEU A 47 -2.48 9.37 0.92
N ASN A 48 -3.37 8.41 1.11
CA ASN A 48 -3.84 8.02 2.44
C ASN A 48 -3.60 6.53 2.62
N VAL A 49 -3.00 6.16 3.73
CA VAL A 49 -2.73 4.75 4.07
C VAL A 49 -3.32 4.49 5.44
N THR A 50 -4.18 3.48 5.51
CA THR A 50 -4.81 3.06 6.77
C THR A 50 -4.51 1.60 7.01
N CYS A 51 -4.03 1.26 8.21
CA CYS A 51 -3.71 -0.11 8.59
C CYS A 51 -4.55 -0.52 9.78
N THR A 52 -5.10 -1.74 9.72
CA THR A 52 -5.87 -2.32 10.84
C THR A 52 -5.35 -3.72 11.10
N LYS A 53 -5.07 -4.02 12.36
CA LYS A 53 -4.54 -5.33 12.75
C LYS A 53 -5.68 -6.24 13.21
N PHE A 54 -5.69 -7.47 12.71
CA PHE A 54 -6.62 -8.53 13.10
C PHE A 54 -5.82 -9.75 13.53
N GLY A 55 -5.64 -9.96 14.83
CA GLY A 55 -4.83 -11.08 15.30
C GLY A 55 -3.43 -11.02 14.72
N SER A 56 -3.05 -12.01 13.90
CA SER A 56 -1.74 -12.10 13.27
C SER A 56 -1.70 -11.49 11.86
N LYS A 57 -2.78 -10.83 11.43
CA LYS A 57 -2.88 -10.25 10.09
C LYS A 57 -3.00 -8.74 10.17
N ILE A 58 -2.51 -8.06 9.13
CA ILE A 58 -2.67 -6.62 8.97
C ILE A 58 -3.36 -6.37 7.64
N PHE A 59 -4.48 -5.66 7.70
CA PHE A 59 -5.19 -5.19 6.52
C PHE A 59 -4.78 -3.74 6.25
N THR A 60 -4.35 -3.44 5.03
CA THR A 60 -3.93 -2.11 4.63
C THR A 60 -4.78 -1.62 3.49
N LEU A 61 -5.28 -0.40 3.61
CA LEU A 61 -6.01 0.27 2.53
C LEU A 61 -5.20 1.49 2.10
N VAL A 62 -4.85 1.54 0.82
CA VAL A 62 -4.12 2.65 0.22
C VAL A 62 -5.06 3.37 -0.73
N VAL A 63 -5.19 4.67 -0.58
CA VAL A 63 -6.09 5.49 -1.38
C VAL A 63 -5.33 6.67 -1.98
N LEU A 64 -5.47 6.85 -3.28
CA LEU A 64 -5.05 8.07 -3.99
C LEU A 64 -6.32 8.84 -4.32
N ASP A 65 -6.51 9.98 -3.67
CA ASP A 65 -7.74 10.76 -3.75
C ASP A 65 -7.44 12.17 -4.25
N SER A 66 -8.12 12.57 -5.31
CA SER A 66 -8.01 13.94 -5.84
C SER A 66 -9.24 14.74 -5.45
N ASP A 67 -9.01 15.95 -5.02
CA ASP A 67 -10.09 16.87 -4.66
C ASP A 67 -10.92 17.29 -5.87
#